data_d67d07ed00d86dcad4ca1498aad57e89
#
_entry.id   d67d07ed00d86dcad4ca1498aad57e89
#
_cell.length_a   1.000
_cell.length_b   1.000
_cell.length_c   1.000
_cell.angle_alpha   90.00
_cell.angle_beta   90.00
_cell.angle_gamma   90.00
#
_symmetry.space_group_name_H-M   'P 1'
#
loop_
_entity.id
_entity.type
_entity.pdbx_description
1 polymer ?
#
loop_
_entity_poly.entity_id
_entity_poly.type
_entity_poly.pdbx_seq_one_letter_code
_entity_poly.pdbx_strand_id
1 'polypeptide(L)'
;APYRKYSFAIVALLIKRQPSKNKFVSPTTAATADFAKLGILFCIMIIPGATIMQKMIISFIFAGLGTILFMKMIKAIKIKNIIFVPLIGMMLGKIIGSITTFFAYKYDLVQNISSWMEGDMSLIMKGSYELLYLSIPMVIIAFLYANKFTIVGMGEDFAINLGVNYNFVVNVGLAIVSLICAVTIITVGNIPFLGLIIPNIISLYSGDNLKKTLYHTALLGPIFLLACDILGRFIIFPFEMSISLTVGVIGSIIFLYMIIRGSKNEG
;
A
#
# COMPACT_ATOMS: atom_id res chain seq x y z
N ALA A 1 20.72 7.84 -0.53
CA ALA A 1 19.93 8.63 0.41
C ALA A 1 19.08 7.68 1.27
N PRO A 2 19.30 7.58 2.59
CA PRO A 2 18.70 6.59 3.47
C PRO A 2 17.18 6.77 3.67
N TYR A 3 16.66 7.97 3.46
CA TYR A 3 15.26 8.32 3.75
C TYR A 3 14.21 7.63 2.86
N ARG A 4 14.58 7.11 1.71
CA ARG A 4 13.72 6.40 0.74
C ARG A 4 13.09 5.09 1.28
N LYS A 5 13.74 4.47 2.25
CA LYS A 5 13.44 3.10 2.70
C LYS A 5 12.39 3.08 3.81
N TYR A 6 12.23 4.18 4.52
CA TYR A 6 11.35 4.27 5.70
C TYR A 6 9.86 4.39 5.34
N SER A 7 9.52 4.97 4.18
CA SER A 7 8.12 5.12 3.76
C SER A 7 7.39 3.78 3.62
N PHE A 8 8.07 2.75 3.07
CA PHE A 8 7.48 1.42 2.91
C PHE A 8 7.27 0.67 4.23
N ALA A 9 8.22 0.78 5.13
CA ALA A 9 8.10 0.18 6.47
C ALA A 9 6.92 0.78 7.23
N ILE A 10 6.68 2.07 7.02
CA ILE A 10 5.60 2.82 7.65
C ILE A 10 4.25 2.43 7.06
N VAL A 11 4.16 2.21 5.74
CA VAL A 11 2.96 1.68 5.09
C VAL A 11 2.62 0.28 5.60
N ALA A 12 3.59 -0.62 5.68
CA ALA A 12 3.40 -1.95 6.24
C ALA A 12 2.91 -1.89 7.71
N LEU A 13 3.32 -0.88 8.44
CA LEU A 13 2.97 -0.63 9.82
C LEU A 13 1.52 -0.17 10.02
N LEU A 14 1.02 0.71 9.13
CA LEU A 14 -0.35 1.21 9.20
C LEU A 14 -1.37 0.13 8.83
N ILE A 15 -0.97 -0.83 7.99
CA ILE A 15 -1.84 -1.89 7.48
C ILE A 15 -2.23 -2.89 8.56
N LYS A 16 -1.29 -3.26 9.43
CA LYS A 16 -1.56 -4.21 10.52
C LYS A 16 -2.62 -3.71 11.50
N ARG A 17 -2.93 -2.43 11.46
CA ARG A 17 -3.92 -1.78 12.31
C ARG A 17 -5.31 -1.64 11.73
N GLN A 18 -5.57 -2.16 10.53
CA GLN A 18 -6.96 -2.23 10.08
C GLN A 18 -7.76 -3.15 11.00
N PRO A 19 -8.98 -2.76 11.37
CA PRO A 19 -9.86 -3.55 12.25
C PRO A 19 -10.40 -4.80 11.57
N SER A 20 -9.75 -5.31 10.53
CA SER A 20 -10.11 -6.55 9.89
C SER A 20 -9.45 -7.71 10.63
N LYS A 21 -10.26 -8.66 11.11
CA LYS A 21 -9.78 -9.96 11.61
C LYS A 21 -9.05 -10.76 10.54
N ASN A 22 -8.98 -10.25 9.32
CA ASN A 22 -8.38 -10.93 8.18
C ASN A 22 -6.91 -10.51 8.03
N LYS A 23 -5.99 -11.39 8.40
CA LYS A 23 -4.53 -11.22 8.31
C LYS A 23 -4.01 -11.04 6.87
N PHE A 24 -4.87 -11.21 5.85
CA PHE A 24 -4.51 -11.23 4.43
C PHE A 24 -4.89 -9.96 3.65
N VAL A 25 -5.34 -8.90 4.32
CA VAL A 25 -5.72 -7.65 3.66
C VAL A 25 -4.49 -6.79 3.40
N SER A 26 -4.24 -6.48 2.13
CA SER A 26 -3.19 -5.55 1.69
C SER A 26 -3.74 -4.12 1.57
N PRO A 27 -2.91 -3.07 1.74
CA PRO A 27 -3.32 -1.67 1.56
C PRO A 27 -3.72 -1.33 0.13
N THR A 28 -3.17 -2.05 -0.83
CA THR A 28 -3.50 -1.89 -2.25
C THR A 28 -4.93 -2.32 -2.58
N THR A 29 -5.64 -2.96 -1.64
CA THR A 29 -7.05 -3.36 -1.80
C THR A 29 -8.04 -2.18 -1.81
N ALA A 30 -7.61 -0.96 -1.53
CA ALA A 30 -8.47 0.23 -1.56
C ALA A 30 -8.59 0.89 -2.95
N ALA A 31 -8.24 0.18 -4.03
CA ALA A 31 -8.24 0.67 -5.42
C ALA A 31 -7.32 1.89 -5.69
N THR A 32 -6.55 2.34 -4.71
CA THR A 32 -5.68 3.54 -4.83
C THR A 32 -4.65 3.41 -5.94
N ALA A 33 -4.10 2.21 -6.16
CA ALA A 33 -3.14 1.93 -7.22
C ALA A 33 -3.77 2.09 -8.61
N ASP A 34 -4.99 1.58 -8.80
CA ASP A 34 -5.69 1.64 -10.07
C ASP A 34 -6.12 3.07 -10.41
N PHE A 35 -6.55 3.85 -9.41
CA PHE A 35 -6.82 5.29 -9.59
C PHE A 35 -5.54 6.09 -9.85
N ALA A 36 -4.42 5.78 -9.20
CA ALA A 36 -3.14 6.39 -9.49
C ALA A 36 -2.73 6.13 -10.94
N LYS A 37 -2.88 4.89 -11.41
CA LYS A 37 -2.64 4.47 -12.80
C LYS A 37 -3.51 5.24 -13.79
N LEU A 38 -4.80 5.39 -13.49
CA LEU A 38 -5.71 6.21 -14.30
C LEU A 38 -5.25 7.67 -14.35
N GLY A 39 -4.78 8.23 -13.24
CA GLY A 39 -4.25 9.59 -13.17
C GLY A 39 -3.00 9.79 -14.05
N ILE A 40 -2.08 8.83 -14.09
CA ILE A 40 -0.91 8.86 -14.96
C ILE A 40 -1.35 8.84 -16.42
N LEU A 41 -2.27 7.93 -16.79
CA LEU A 41 -2.82 7.86 -18.14
C LEU A 41 -3.44 9.20 -18.57
N PHE A 42 -4.30 9.74 -17.72
CA PHE A 42 -4.98 11.01 -17.96
C PHE A 42 -3.98 12.17 -18.17
N CYS A 43 -2.93 12.21 -17.34
CA CYS A 43 -1.87 13.20 -17.47
C CYS A 43 -1.15 13.11 -18.82
N ILE A 44 -0.75 11.90 -19.23
CA ILE A 44 -0.04 11.70 -20.51
C ILE A 44 -0.91 12.04 -21.70
N MET A 45 -2.21 11.75 -21.62
CA MET A 45 -3.16 12.04 -22.71
C MET A 45 -3.40 13.54 -22.88
N ILE A 46 -3.47 14.31 -21.80
CA ILE A 46 -3.83 15.74 -21.87
C ILE A 46 -2.60 16.62 -22.02
N ILE A 47 -1.49 16.25 -21.40
CA ILE A 47 -0.25 17.04 -21.39
C ILE A 47 0.87 16.20 -22.03
N PRO A 48 0.99 16.19 -23.37
CA PRO A 48 2.10 15.55 -24.05
C PRO A 48 3.43 16.22 -23.59
N GLY A 49 4.36 15.42 -23.07
CA GLY A 49 5.62 15.94 -22.51
C GLY A 49 5.55 16.39 -21.05
N ALA A 50 4.50 16.01 -20.31
CA ALA A 50 4.40 16.29 -18.88
C ALA A 50 5.65 15.87 -18.12
N THR A 51 6.14 16.75 -17.23
CA THR A 51 7.24 16.44 -16.33
C THR A 51 6.88 15.34 -15.35
N ILE A 52 7.89 14.67 -14.78
CA ILE A 52 7.70 13.62 -13.78
C ILE A 52 6.83 14.14 -12.62
N MET A 53 7.13 15.34 -12.12
CA MET A 53 6.39 15.94 -11.00
C MET A 53 4.90 16.19 -11.35
N GLN A 54 4.59 16.64 -12.56
CA GLN A 54 3.20 16.83 -13.00
C GLN A 54 2.42 15.51 -13.03
N LYS A 55 3.04 14.45 -13.57
CA LYS A 55 2.44 13.10 -13.58
C LYS A 55 2.18 12.61 -12.15
N MET A 56 3.12 12.83 -11.24
CA MET A 56 3.00 12.45 -9.83
C MET A 56 1.88 13.21 -9.12
N ILE A 57 1.78 14.52 -9.30
CA ILE A 57 0.73 15.34 -8.67
C ILE A 57 -0.66 14.95 -9.16
N ILE A 58 -0.84 14.80 -10.48
CA ILE A 58 -2.12 14.41 -11.06
C ILE A 58 -2.52 13.01 -10.60
N SER A 59 -1.59 12.06 -10.63
CA SER A 59 -1.81 10.71 -10.14
C SER A 59 -2.20 10.69 -8.65
N PHE A 60 -1.56 11.52 -7.83
CA PHE A 60 -1.89 11.66 -6.41
C PHE A 60 -3.31 12.20 -6.19
N ILE A 61 -3.73 13.19 -6.97
CA ILE A 61 -5.11 13.72 -6.93
C ILE A 61 -6.12 12.62 -7.28
N PHE A 62 -5.87 11.87 -8.36
CA PHE A 62 -6.74 10.76 -8.76
C PHE A 62 -6.80 9.65 -7.69
N ALA A 63 -5.68 9.29 -7.09
CA ALA A 63 -5.64 8.34 -5.98
C ALA A 63 -6.45 8.83 -4.77
N GLY A 64 -6.39 10.12 -4.45
CA GLY A 64 -7.20 10.75 -3.40
C GLY A 64 -8.71 10.72 -3.73
N LEU A 65 -9.09 11.02 -4.96
CA LEU A 65 -10.48 10.91 -5.43
C LEU A 65 -10.98 9.47 -5.35
N GLY A 66 -10.15 8.51 -5.75
CA GLY A 66 -10.45 7.07 -5.63
C GLY A 66 -10.68 6.65 -4.18
N THR A 67 -9.88 7.15 -3.26
CA THR A 67 -10.05 6.90 -1.82
C THR A 67 -11.37 7.47 -1.30
N ILE A 68 -11.73 8.69 -1.69
CA ILE A 68 -13.00 9.32 -1.29
C ILE A 68 -14.17 8.52 -1.83
N LEU A 69 -14.10 8.10 -3.11
CA LEU A 69 -15.13 7.27 -3.74
C LEU A 69 -15.28 5.94 -3.00
N PHE A 70 -14.18 5.26 -2.72
CA PHE A 70 -14.17 4.00 -1.97
C PHE A 70 -14.79 4.15 -0.58
N MET A 71 -14.44 5.20 0.17
CA MET A 71 -15.04 5.46 1.48
C MET A 71 -16.54 5.74 1.39
N LYS A 72 -17.00 6.48 0.38
CA LYS A 72 -18.43 6.72 0.14
C LYS A 72 -19.16 5.40 -0.18
N MET A 73 -18.57 4.54 -0.99
CA MET A 73 -19.15 3.22 -1.31
C MET A 73 -19.29 2.34 -0.08
N ILE A 74 -18.27 2.24 0.76
CA ILE A 74 -18.33 1.48 2.02
C ILE A 74 -19.49 1.96 2.90
N LYS A 75 -19.64 3.28 3.04
CA LYS A 75 -20.74 3.87 3.84
C LYS A 75 -22.13 3.61 3.24
N ALA A 76 -22.24 3.68 1.90
CA ALA A 76 -23.53 3.49 1.21
C ALA A 76 -24.02 2.03 1.31
N ILE A 77 -23.13 1.06 1.27
CA ILE A 77 -23.48 -0.37 1.29
C ILE A 77 -23.82 -0.87 2.69
N LYS A 78 -23.61 -0.06 3.75
CA LYS A 78 -23.86 -0.43 5.17
C LYS A 78 -23.33 -1.83 5.51
N ILE A 79 -22.07 -2.06 5.21
CA ILE A 79 -21.43 -3.37 5.35
C ILE A 79 -21.37 -3.76 6.81
N LYS A 80 -22.11 -4.83 7.17
CA LYS A 80 -22.08 -5.41 8.52
C LYS A 80 -20.84 -6.26 8.79
N ASN A 81 -20.18 -6.76 7.73
CA ASN A 81 -19.04 -7.64 7.87
C ASN A 81 -17.79 -7.04 7.21
N ILE A 82 -16.79 -6.74 8.02
CA ILE A 82 -15.50 -6.11 7.63
C ILE A 82 -14.77 -6.91 6.54
N ILE A 83 -15.05 -8.21 6.39
CA ILE A 83 -14.43 -9.08 5.38
C ILE A 83 -14.74 -8.59 3.95
N PHE A 84 -15.89 -7.95 3.71
CA PHE A 84 -16.26 -7.45 2.38
C PHE A 84 -15.58 -6.15 1.98
N VAL A 85 -15.00 -5.41 2.90
CA VAL A 85 -14.33 -4.13 2.61
C VAL A 85 -13.20 -4.29 1.58
N PRO A 86 -12.24 -5.22 1.76
CA PRO A 86 -11.20 -5.47 0.75
C PRO A 86 -11.76 -5.94 -0.59
N LEU A 87 -12.81 -6.76 -0.57
CA LEU A 87 -13.43 -7.27 -1.79
C LEU A 87 -14.00 -6.15 -2.65
N ILE A 88 -14.72 -5.21 -2.03
CA ILE A 88 -15.26 -4.03 -2.73
C ILE A 88 -14.13 -3.17 -3.30
N GLY A 89 -13.05 -2.97 -2.55
CA GLY A 89 -11.89 -2.24 -3.04
C GLY A 89 -11.24 -2.90 -4.25
N MET A 90 -11.08 -4.22 -4.22
CA MET A 90 -10.56 -4.98 -5.36
C MET A 90 -11.49 -4.91 -6.57
N MET A 91 -12.81 -5.03 -6.38
CA MET A 91 -13.78 -4.91 -7.47
C MET A 91 -13.76 -3.52 -8.10
N LEU A 92 -13.77 -2.46 -7.27
CA LEU A 92 -13.64 -1.09 -7.75
C LEU A 92 -12.33 -0.89 -8.50
N GLY A 93 -11.21 -1.39 -7.98
CA GLY A 93 -9.91 -1.36 -8.63
C GLY A 93 -9.93 -2.03 -10.00
N LYS A 94 -10.56 -3.21 -10.12
CA LYS A 94 -10.70 -3.91 -11.41
C LYS A 94 -11.52 -3.13 -12.42
N ILE A 95 -12.60 -2.47 -12.02
CA ILE A 95 -13.40 -1.62 -12.90
C ILE A 95 -12.52 -0.46 -13.44
N ILE A 96 -11.86 0.28 -12.56
CA ILE A 96 -11.01 1.39 -12.95
C ILE A 96 -9.80 0.92 -13.78
N GLY A 97 -9.20 -0.21 -13.39
CA GLY A 97 -8.11 -0.84 -14.13
C GLY A 97 -8.52 -1.22 -15.57
N SER A 98 -9.71 -1.76 -15.75
CA SER A 98 -10.25 -2.09 -17.09
C SER A 98 -10.45 -0.85 -17.94
N ILE A 99 -11.01 0.24 -17.38
CA ILE A 99 -11.15 1.53 -18.05
C ILE A 99 -9.77 2.07 -18.45
N THR A 100 -8.81 2.05 -17.52
CA THR A 100 -7.44 2.50 -17.78
C THR A 100 -6.79 1.71 -18.90
N THR A 101 -6.95 0.39 -18.88
CA THR A 101 -6.38 -0.50 -19.89
C THR A 101 -7.00 -0.24 -21.27
N PHE A 102 -8.31 -0.04 -21.34
CA PHE A 102 -8.98 0.29 -22.60
C PHE A 102 -8.41 1.55 -23.25
N PHE A 103 -8.28 2.64 -22.48
CA PHE A 103 -7.70 3.87 -23.00
C PHE A 103 -6.20 3.74 -23.29
N ALA A 104 -5.46 2.98 -22.49
CA ALA A 104 -4.05 2.71 -22.72
C ALA A 104 -3.81 2.00 -24.07
N TYR A 105 -4.65 1.01 -24.41
CA TYR A 105 -4.61 0.35 -25.73
C TYR A 105 -5.00 1.30 -26.86
N LYS A 106 -6.06 2.09 -26.66
CA LYS A 106 -6.55 3.02 -27.70
C LYS A 106 -5.50 4.06 -28.11
N TYR A 107 -4.66 4.49 -27.18
CA TYR A 107 -3.65 5.53 -27.39
C TYR A 107 -2.21 5.00 -27.44
N ASP A 108 -2.02 3.68 -27.48
CA ASP A 108 -0.70 3.00 -27.49
C ASP A 108 0.22 3.38 -26.33
N LEU A 109 -0.38 3.57 -25.14
CA LEU A 109 0.31 3.98 -23.92
C LEU A 109 0.53 2.82 -22.93
N VAL A 110 0.24 1.58 -23.31
CA VAL A 110 0.32 0.41 -22.42
C VAL A 110 1.69 0.26 -21.80
N GLN A 111 2.75 0.35 -22.63
CA GLN A 111 4.13 0.21 -22.19
C GLN A 111 4.52 1.33 -21.19
N ASN A 112 4.15 2.57 -21.51
CA ASN A 112 4.44 3.73 -20.65
C ASN A 112 3.82 3.56 -19.24
N ILE A 113 2.55 3.13 -19.19
CA ILE A 113 1.84 2.96 -17.91
C ILE A 113 2.41 1.77 -17.14
N SER A 114 2.73 0.67 -17.82
CA SER A 114 3.32 -0.52 -17.18
C SER A 114 4.66 -0.19 -16.54
N SER A 115 5.54 0.52 -17.25
CA SER A 115 6.84 0.94 -16.71
C SER A 115 6.72 1.84 -15.47
N TRP A 116 5.71 2.72 -15.42
CA TRP A 116 5.45 3.55 -14.24
C TRP A 116 4.94 2.77 -13.02
N MET A 117 4.23 1.67 -13.26
CA MET A 117 3.66 0.85 -12.18
C MET A 117 4.62 -0.25 -11.71
N GLU A 118 5.63 -0.54 -12.49
CA GLU A 118 6.66 -1.49 -12.11
C GLU A 118 7.55 -0.89 -11.04
N GLY A 119 7.67 -1.58 -9.90
CA GLY A 119 8.52 -1.11 -8.81
C GLY A 119 9.98 -1.26 -9.18
N ASP A 120 10.61 -0.15 -9.50
CA ASP A 120 12.02 -0.06 -9.79
C ASP A 120 12.67 1.06 -8.98
N MET A 121 13.68 0.71 -8.19
CA MET A 121 14.41 1.68 -7.37
C MET A 121 15.59 2.31 -8.11
N SER A 122 16.03 1.75 -9.22
CA SER A 122 17.16 2.27 -10.01
C SER A 122 16.80 3.54 -10.76
N LEU A 123 15.53 3.69 -11.17
CA LEU A 123 15.03 4.82 -11.94
C LEU A 123 14.71 6.07 -11.10
N ILE A 124 14.82 6.01 -9.77
CA ILE A 124 14.44 7.13 -8.91
C ILE A 124 15.54 8.20 -8.88
N MET A 125 15.32 9.30 -9.58
CA MET A 125 16.20 10.47 -9.64
C MET A 125 15.71 11.60 -8.73
N LYS A 126 16.51 12.67 -8.63
CA LYS A 126 16.10 13.94 -8.02
C LYS A 126 14.91 14.51 -8.81
N GLY A 127 13.86 14.95 -8.13
CA GLY A 127 12.59 15.36 -8.75
C GLY A 127 11.50 14.28 -8.71
N SER A 128 11.84 13.02 -8.36
CA SER A 128 10.87 11.90 -8.34
C SER A 128 10.51 11.44 -6.94
N TYR A 129 11.23 11.84 -5.90
CA TYR A 129 11.03 11.36 -4.52
C TYR A 129 10.47 12.40 -3.56
N GLU A 130 10.32 13.64 -4.01
CA GLU A 130 9.89 14.75 -3.14
C GLU A 130 8.50 14.55 -2.57
N LEU A 131 7.61 13.91 -3.32
CA LEU A 131 6.28 13.54 -2.82
C LEU A 131 6.34 12.57 -1.61
N LEU A 132 7.43 11.80 -1.46
CA LEU A 132 7.58 10.94 -0.27
C LEU A 132 7.65 11.73 1.04
N TYR A 133 8.07 12.98 1.01
CA TYR A 133 8.05 13.83 2.21
C TYR A 133 6.64 14.05 2.74
N LEU A 134 5.63 13.98 1.88
CA LEU A 134 4.22 14.08 2.29
C LEU A 134 3.78 12.87 3.15
N SER A 135 4.49 11.74 3.08
CA SER A 135 4.24 10.60 3.93
C SER A 135 4.64 10.83 5.40
N ILE A 136 5.61 11.72 5.67
CA ILE A 136 6.14 11.97 7.02
C ILE A 136 5.05 12.51 7.97
N PRO A 137 4.33 13.61 7.65
CA PRO A 137 3.26 14.09 8.51
C PRO A 137 2.14 13.06 8.67
N MET A 138 1.82 12.27 7.62
CA MET A 138 0.80 11.22 7.71
C MET A 138 1.20 10.13 8.69
N VAL A 139 2.47 9.79 8.73
CA VAL A 139 3.02 8.83 9.70
C VAL A 139 2.93 9.37 11.12
N ILE A 140 3.28 10.62 11.34
CA ILE A 140 3.18 11.27 12.65
C ILE A 140 1.72 11.23 13.13
N ILE A 141 0.77 11.59 12.27
CA ILE A 141 -0.66 11.52 12.60
C ILE A 141 -1.07 10.08 12.91
N ALA A 142 -0.61 9.10 12.14
CA ALA A 142 -0.88 7.69 12.40
C ALA A 142 -0.36 7.24 13.78
N PHE A 143 0.82 7.70 14.17
CA PHE A 143 1.38 7.45 15.50
C PHE A 143 0.53 8.04 16.63
N LEU A 144 0.08 9.27 16.48
CA LEU A 144 -0.79 9.95 17.45
C LEU A 144 -2.14 9.22 17.61
N TYR A 145 -2.69 8.71 16.51
CA TYR A 145 -3.94 7.94 16.51
C TYR A 145 -3.76 6.45 16.85
N ALA A 146 -2.55 6.01 17.07
CA ALA A 146 -2.19 4.62 17.26
C ALA A 146 -3.01 3.89 18.33
N ASN A 147 -3.24 4.50 19.48
CA ASN A 147 -4.05 3.93 20.56
C ASN A 147 -5.53 3.84 20.16
N LYS A 148 -6.06 4.86 19.48
CA LYS A 148 -7.45 4.86 18.99
C LYS A 148 -7.68 3.78 17.95
N PHE A 149 -6.72 3.53 17.07
CA PHE A 149 -6.79 2.40 16.11
C PHE A 149 -6.79 1.05 16.81
N THR A 150 -6.09 0.91 17.92
CA THR A 150 -6.10 -0.32 18.73
C THR A 150 -7.49 -0.59 19.30
N ILE A 151 -8.12 0.45 19.86
CA ILE A 151 -9.46 0.37 20.45
C ILE A 151 -10.50 0.02 19.37
N VAL A 152 -10.45 0.71 18.23
CA VAL A 152 -11.32 0.44 17.09
C VAL A 152 -11.15 -0.99 16.54
N GLY A 153 -9.93 -1.53 16.59
CA GLY A 153 -9.63 -2.91 16.21
C GLY A 153 -10.29 -3.97 17.08
N MET A 154 -10.75 -3.63 18.30
CA MET A 154 -11.48 -4.54 19.18
C MET A 154 -12.97 -4.65 18.82
N GLY A 155 -13.47 -3.74 17.97
CA GLY A 155 -14.86 -3.72 17.50
C GLY A 155 -15.59 -2.41 17.80
N GLU A 156 -16.72 -2.20 17.10
CA GLU A 156 -17.48 -0.96 17.17
C GLU A 156 -18.08 -0.75 18.56
N ASP A 157 -18.74 -1.77 19.12
CA ASP A 157 -19.37 -1.69 20.44
C ASP A 157 -18.35 -1.35 21.54
N PHE A 158 -17.17 -1.96 21.47
CA PHE A 158 -16.10 -1.73 22.41
C PHE A 158 -15.55 -0.30 22.31
N ALA A 159 -15.37 0.20 21.10
CA ALA A 159 -14.89 1.56 20.84
C ALA A 159 -15.88 2.62 21.36
N ILE A 160 -17.18 2.42 21.12
CA ILE A 160 -18.24 3.33 21.59
C ILE A 160 -18.29 3.37 23.12
N ASN A 161 -18.21 2.21 23.78
CA ASN A 161 -18.20 2.11 25.25
C ASN A 161 -17.00 2.83 25.89
N LEU A 162 -15.87 2.92 25.16
CA LEU A 162 -14.69 3.68 25.59
C LEU A 162 -14.71 5.16 25.14
N GLY A 163 -15.83 5.65 24.63
CA GLY A 163 -15.99 7.04 24.20
C GLY A 163 -15.24 7.41 22.90
N VAL A 164 -14.84 6.41 22.10
CA VAL A 164 -14.14 6.63 20.83
C VAL A 164 -15.14 6.65 19.68
N ASN A 165 -15.13 7.72 18.89
CA ASN A 165 -15.94 7.78 17.67
C ASN A 165 -15.37 6.82 16.60
N TYR A 166 -15.96 5.62 16.53
CA TYR A 166 -15.53 4.54 15.64
C TYR A 166 -15.41 4.97 14.18
N ASN A 167 -16.49 5.57 13.65
CA ASN A 167 -16.53 5.97 12.23
C ASN A 167 -15.50 7.04 11.87
N PHE A 168 -15.26 8.00 12.75
CA PHE A 168 -14.26 9.03 12.53
C PHE A 168 -12.84 8.42 12.49
N VAL A 169 -12.50 7.58 13.45
CA VAL A 169 -11.17 6.96 13.55
C VAL A 169 -10.92 6.02 12.36
N VAL A 170 -11.91 5.22 11.95
CA VAL A 170 -11.81 4.36 10.74
C VAL A 170 -11.56 5.21 9.49
N ASN A 171 -12.32 6.28 9.29
CA ASN A 171 -12.16 7.16 8.12
C ASN A 171 -10.76 7.83 8.09
N VAL A 172 -10.29 8.31 9.23
CA VAL A 172 -8.93 8.88 9.36
C VAL A 172 -7.88 7.82 9.03
N GLY A 173 -8.03 6.60 9.54
CA GLY A 173 -7.13 5.50 9.24
C GLY A 173 -7.09 5.14 7.76
N LEU A 174 -8.25 5.00 7.12
CA LEU A 174 -8.35 4.73 5.69
C LEU A 174 -7.74 5.85 4.84
N ALA A 175 -7.99 7.12 5.19
CA ALA A 175 -7.41 8.25 4.49
C ALA A 175 -5.88 8.26 4.58
N ILE A 176 -5.32 8.08 5.79
CA ILE A 176 -3.87 8.04 6.00
C ILE A 176 -3.23 6.90 5.19
N VAL A 177 -3.78 5.69 5.29
CA VAL A 177 -3.26 4.51 4.59
C VAL A 177 -3.29 4.74 3.08
N SER A 178 -4.42 5.21 2.56
CA SER A 178 -4.58 5.42 1.11
C SER A 178 -3.65 6.50 0.58
N LEU A 179 -3.45 7.61 1.31
CA LEU A 179 -2.53 8.67 0.92
C LEU A 179 -1.08 8.18 0.92
N ILE A 180 -0.66 7.45 1.96
CA ILE A 180 0.69 6.88 2.01
C ILE A 180 0.89 5.87 0.88
N CYS A 181 -0.08 4.99 0.62
CA CYS A 181 -0.02 4.04 -0.48
C CYS A 181 0.06 4.74 -1.83
N ALA A 182 -0.75 5.77 -2.06
CA ALA A 182 -0.72 6.55 -3.29
C ALA A 182 0.67 7.15 -3.54
N VAL A 183 1.21 7.88 -2.55
CA VAL A 183 2.55 8.47 -2.64
C VAL A 183 3.61 7.42 -2.93
N THR A 184 3.53 6.28 -2.26
CA THR A 184 4.52 5.21 -2.41
C THR A 184 4.45 4.57 -3.79
N ILE A 185 3.24 4.23 -4.27
CA ILE A 185 3.04 3.61 -5.59
C ILE A 185 3.48 4.54 -6.71
N ILE A 186 3.15 5.82 -6.60
CA ILE A 186 3.52 6.82 -7.61
C ILE A 186 5.02 7.04 -7.67
N THR A 187 5.73 6.93 -6.54
CA THR A 187 7.17 7.23 -6.46
C THR A 187 8.05 6.02 -6.76
N VAL A 188 7.67 4.85 -6.27
CA VAL A 188 8.50 3.63 -6.32
C VAL A 188 7.88 2.56 -7.21
N GLY A 189 6.61 2.71 -7.58
CA GLY A 189 5.81 1.66 -8.22
C GLY A 189 5.15 0.71 -7.23
N ASN A 190 4.51 -0.33 -7.74
CA ASN A 190 3.83 -1.32 -6.94
C ASN A 190 4.79 -2.42 -6.50
N ILE A 191 4.99 -2.60 -5.21
CA ILE A 191 5.78 -3.71 -4.65
C ILE A 191 4.83 -4.73 -4.05
N PRO A 192 4.68 -5.91 -4.66
CA PRO A 192 3.75 -6.93 -4.19
C PRO A 192 4.19 -7.52 -2.85
N PHE A 193 3.24 -8.06 -2.09
CA PHE A 193 3.43 -8.82 -0.85
C PHE A 193 4.09 -8.10 0.34
N LEU A 194 4.78 -6.98 0.16
CA LEU A 194 5.53 -6.32 1.24
C LEU A 194 4.66 -6.03 2.46
N GLY A 195 3.49 -5.46 2.24
CA GLY A 195 2.53 -5.11 3.29
C GLY A 195 1.89 -6.32 3.99
N LEU A 196 1.93 -7.49 3.37
CA LEU A 196 1.46 -8.75 3.97
C LEU A 196 2.56 -9.46 4.75
N ILE A 197 3.73 -9.59 4.15
CA ILE A 197 4.80 -10.43 4.67
C ILE A 197 5.40 -9.84 5.95
N ILE A 198 5.80 -8.57 5.91
CA ILE A 198 6.53 -7.97 7.03
C ILE A 198 5.72 -7.95 8.34
N PRO A 199 4.45 -7.49 8.36
CA PRO A 199 3.65 -7.52 9.58
C PRO A 199 3.38 -8.94 10.08
N ASN A 200 3.17 -9.89 9.17
CA ASN A 200 2.91 -11.28 9.54
C ASN A 200 4.14 -11.98 10.11
N ILE A 201 5.33 -11.78 9.55
CA ILE A 201 6.58 -12.30 10.12
C ILE A 201 6.75 -11.79 11.55
N ILE A 202 6.57 -10.49 11.77
CA ILE A 202 6.77 -9.92 13.10
C ILE A 202 5.72 -10.40 14.09
N SER A 203 4.49 -10.61 13.65
CA SER A 203 3.43 -11.15 14.49
C SER A 203 3.73 -12.57 14.98
N LEU A 204 4.42 -13.39 14.19
CA LEU A 204 4.87 -14.72 14.61
C LEU A 204 5.90 -14.68 15.75
N TYR A 205 6.77 -13.65 15.79
CA TYR A 205 7.84 -13.54 16.79
C TYR A 205 7.48 -12.67 18.00
N SER A 206 6.74 -11.57 17.79
CA SER A 206 6.48 -10.56 18.82
C SER A 206 5.06 -10.61 19.38
N GLY A 207 4.22 -11.55 18.91
CA GLY A 207 2.80 -11.60 19.24
C GLY A 207 2.05 -10.33 18.80
N ASP A 208 0.85 -10.10 19.36
CA ASP A 208 -0.04 -9.01 18.94
C ASP A 208 0.16 -7.69 19.70
N ASN A 209 1.27 -7.52 20.42
CA ASN A 209 1.57 -6.28 21.12
C ASN A 209 1.95 -5.18 20.10
N LEU A 210 1.00 -4.30 19.83
CA LEU A 210 1.09 -3.30 18.77
C LEU A 210 2.25 -2.31 18.92
N LYS A 211 2.62 -1.89 20.13
CA LYS A 211 3.73 -0.95 20.33
C LYS A 211 5.09 -1.56 19.99
N LYS A 212 5.33 -2.81 20.39
CA LYS A 212 6.57 -3.54 20.07
C LYS A 212 6.63 -3.91 18.60
N THR A 213 5.52 -4.40 18.05
CA THR A 213 5.42 -4.80 16.65
C THR A 213 5.65 -3.63 15.68
N LEU A 214 5.22 -2.43 16.06
CA LEU A 214 5.37 -1.21 15.27
C LEU A 214 6.84 -0.93 14.93
N TYR A 215 7.69 -0.92 15.98
CA TYR A 215 9.10 -0.63 15.84
C TYR A 215 9.83 -1.70 15.00
N HIS A 216 9.55 -2.97 15.27
CA HIS A 216 10.16 -4.07 14.51
C HIS A 216 9.75 -4.08 13.04
N THR A 217 8.48 -3.75 12.73
CA THR A 217 8.01 -3.65 11.34
C THR A 217 8.72 -2.51 10.61
N ALA A 218 8.91 -1.37 11.29
CA ALA A 218 9.61 -0.22 10.71
C ALA A 218 11.09 -0.51 10.39
N LEU A 219 11.72 -1.41 11.14
CA LEU A 219 13.09 -1.84 10.88
C LEU A 219 13.17 -2.98 9.84
N LEU A 220 12.34 -4.00 9.97
CA LEU A 220 12.42 -5.19 9.13
C LEU A 220 12.02 -4.89 7.67
N GLY A 221 11.07 -3.99 7.43
CA GLY A 221 10.62 -3.62 6.09
C GLY A 221 11.76 -3.10 5.20
N PRO A 222 12.48 -2.05 5.60
CA PRO A 222 13.63 -1.55 4.84
C PRO A 222 14.76 -2.57 4.67
N ILE A 223 15.05 -3.37 5.71
CA ILE A 223 16.08 -4.41 5.64
C ILE A 223 15.71 -5.46 4.59
N PHE A 224 14.45 -5.92 4.58
CA PHE A 224 13.96 -6.88 3.60
C PHE A 224 14.02 -6.32 2.17
N LEU A 225 13.60 -5.07 1.96
CA LEU A 225 13.68 -4.43 0.65
C LEU A 225 15.12 -4.28 0.18
N LEU A 226 16.04 -3.90 1.07
CA LEU A 226 17.46 -3.81 0.76
C LEU A 226 18.04 -5.16 0.35
N ALA A 227 17.73 -6.20 1.10
CA ALA A 227 18.18 -7.55 0.78
C ALA A 227 17.67 -8.00 -0.59
N CYS A 228 16.39 -7.76 -0.90
CA CYS A 228 15.81 -8.07 -2.21
C CYS A 228 16.44 -7.25 -3.34
N ASP A 229 16.70 -5.94 -3.13
CA ASP A 229 17.36 -5.08 -4.13
C ASP A 229 18.79 -5.54 -4.43
N ILE A 230 19.55 -5.87 -3.38
CA ILE A 230 20.90 -6.42 -3.52
C ILE A 230 20.87 -7.74 -4.29
N LEU A 231 19.99 -8.67 -3.91
CA LEU A 231 19.85 -9.96 -4.61
C LEU A 231 19.47 -9.74 -6.08
N GLY A 232 18.53 -8.85 -6.38
CA GLY A 232 18.12 -8.55 -7.75
C GLY A 232 19.26 -8.05 -8.65
N ARG A 233 20.23 -7.33 -8.06
CA ARG A 233 21.43 -6.83 -8.77
C ARG A 233 22.50 -7.90 -8.97
N PHE A 234 22.59 -8.88 -8.07
CA PHE A 234 23.62 -9.92 -8.16
C PHE A 234 23.22 -11.11 -9.03
N ILE A 235 21.93 -11.44 -9.12
CA ILE A 235 21.47 -12.68 -9.78
C ILE A 235 21.75 -12.68 -11.29
N ILE A 236 21.59 -11.54 -11.97
CA ILE A 236 21.72 -11.44 -13.44
C ILE A 236 22.71 -10.33 -13.83
N PHE A 237 23.81 -10.21 -13.11
CA PHE A 237 24.83 -9.22 -13.45
C PHE A 237 25.29 -9.40 -14.92
N PRO A 238 25.41 -8.32 -15.77
CA PRO A 238 25.33 -6.90 -15.43
C PRO A 238 23.91 -6.26 -15.51
N PHE A 239 22.87 -7.02 -15.73
CA PHE A 239 21.49 -6.52 -15.81
C PHE A 239 20.88 -6.33 -14.42
N GLU A 240 20.08 -5.27 -14.25
CA GLU A 240 19.34 -5.02 -13.01
C GLU A 240 17.91 -5.56 -13.13
N MET A 241 17.46 -6.31 -12.12
CA MET A 241 16.07 -6.77 -12.03
C MET A 241 15.26 -5.77 -11.23
N SER A 242 14.01 -5.53 -11.64
CA SER A 242 13.08 -4.70 -10.85
C SER A 242 12.86 -5.31 -9.46
N ILE A 243 12.80 -4.44 -8.44
CA ILE A 243 12.57 -4.88 -7.06
C ILE A 243 11.21 -5.55 -6.91
N SER A 244 10.22 -5.16 -7.72
CA SER A 244 8.89 -5.80 -7.76
C SER A 244 8.97 -7.27 -8.08
N LEU A 245 9.81 -7.67 -9.04
CA LEU A 245 9.98 -9.06 -9.44
C LEU A 245 10.69 -9.84 -8.33
N THR A 246 11.79 -9.31 -7.79
CA THR A 246 12.56 -9.98 -6.72
C THR A 246 11.73 -10.18 -5.46
N VAL A 247 11.03 -9.12 -5.01
CA VAL A 247 10.13 -9.18 -3.85
C VAL A 247 8.92 -10.07 -4.15
N GLY A 248 8.41 -10.05 -5.38
CA GLY A 248 7.30 -10.90 -5.82
C GLY A 248 7.63 -12.39 -5.68
N VAL A 249 8.80 -12.82 -6.15
CA VAL A 249 9.24 -14.22 -6.06
C VAL A 249 9.54 -14.61 -4.62
N ILE A 250 10.44 -13.89 -3.95
CA ILE A 250 10.84 -14.21 -2.56
C ILE A 250 9.64 -14.10 -1.62
N GLY A 251 8.84 -13.06 -1.81
CA GLY A 251 7.66 -12.81 -1.02
C GLY A 251 6.60 -13.89 -1.16
N SER A 252 6.33 -14.37 -2.37
CA SER A 252 5.37 -15.45 -2.57
C SER A 252 5.81 -16.76 -1.90
N ILE A 253 7.09 -17.08 -1.95
CA ILE A 253 7.66 -18.27 -1.28
C ILE A 253 7.48 -18.15 0.25
N ILE A 254 7.86 -17.02 0.82
CA ILE A 254 7.70 -16.76 2.26
C ILE A 254 6.23 -16.84 2.66
N PHE A 255 5.34 -16.24 1.87
CA PHE A 255 3.91 -16.22 2.15
C PHE A 255 3.30 -17.63 2.12
N LEU A 256 3.63 -18.44 1.12
CA LEU A 256 3.20 -19.85 1.05
C LEU A 256 3.70 -20.65 2.26
N TYR A 257 4.97 -20.49 2.62
CA TYR A 257 5.52 -21.15 3.80
C TYR A 257 4.76 -20.77 5.09
N MET A 258 4.39 -19.50 5.23
CA MET A 258 3.63 -19.02 6.40
C MET A 258 2.22 -19.61 6.45
N ILE A 259 1.52 -19.75 5.32
CA ILE A 259 0.19 -20.39 5.25
C ILE A 259 0.27 -21.84 5.70
N ILE A 260 1.23 -22.60 5.13
CA ILE A 260 1.40 -24.03 5.45
C ILE A 260 1.72 -24.22 6.94
N ARG A 261 2.55 -23.36 7.50
CA ARG A 261 2.91 -23.42 8.93
C ARG A 261 1.75 -22.99 9.84
N GLY A 262 0.98 -21.98 9.43
CA GLY A 262 -0.20 -21.51 10.20
C GLY A 262 -1.29 -22.56 10.29
N SER A 263 -1.54 -23.29 9.21
CA SER A 263 -2.52 -24.39 9.17
C SER A 263 -2.14 -25.57 10.08
N LYS A 264 -0.85 -25.82 10.31
CA LYS A 264 -0.40 -26.88 11.24
C LYS A 264 -0.58 -26.56 12.73
N ASN A 265 -0.72 -25.28 13.08
CA ASN A 265 -0.87 -24.85 14.47
C ASN A 265 -2.33 -24.68 14.90
N GLU A 266 -3.28 -24.78 13.96
CA GLU A 266 -4.73 -24.70 14.21
C GLU A 266 -5.42 -26.07 14.16
N GLY A 267 -4.75 -27.14 13.84
CA GLY A 267 -5.19 -28.55 13.92
C GLY A 267 -4.53 -29.27 15.09
#